data_40d2ac2be0587ebeeb49f90b71c37bd8
#
_entry.id   40d2ac2be0587ebeeb49f90b71c37bd8
#
_cell.length_a   1.000
_cell.length_b   1.000
_cell.length_c   1.000
_cell.angle_alpha   90.00
_cell.angle_beta   90.00
_cell.angle_gamma   90.00
#
_symmetry.space_group_name_H-M   'P 1'
#
loop_
_entity.id
_entity.type
_entity.pdbx_description
1 polymer ?
#
loop_
_entity_poly.entity_id
_entity_poly.type
_entity_poly.pdbx_seq_one_letter_code
_entity_poly.pdbx_strand_id
1 'polypeptide(L)'
;NNIGGTITLCDVMRNHGVKNIIFSSSATVYGDPAFIPITEECPKGTCTNPYGWTKWMLEQILTDLHTADPEWNVVLLRYFNPIGAHKSGLIGEDPKGIPNNLMPYITQVAIGKLKCLGVFGNDYDTPDGTGVRDYIHVVDLAVGHVRAVEKLKEKAGVSIYNLGTGNGYSVLDMVKAFSKACGKEIPYEIKPRRAGDIATCYCDATKAKEELHWVAERGLEEMCEDSWRWQSQNPNGYNDCLLYTSDA
;
A
#
# COMPACT_ATOMS: atom_id res chain seq x y z
N ASN A 1 17.94 1.05 -3.82
CA ASN A 1 17.15 0.53 -4.93
C ASN A 1 16.17 1.57 -5.48
N ASN A 2 15.29 2.19 -4.66
CA ASN A 2 14.21 3.04 -5.15
C ASN A 2 14.69 4.21 -6.00
N ILE A 3 15.54 5.10 -5.47
CA ILE A 3 15.97 6.32 -6.18
C ILE A 3 16.84 5.98 -7.38
N GLY A 4 17.95 5.26 -7.18
CA GLY A 4 18.85 4.90 -8.28
C GLY A 4 18.15 4.09 -9.37
N GLY A 5 17.33 3.10 -8.99
CA GLY A 5 16.57 2.29 -9.95
C GLY A 5 15.59 3.11 -10.80
N THR A 6 14.87 4.06 -10.20
CA THR A 6 13.93 4.92 -10.95
C THR A 6 14.67 5.88 -11.88
N ILE A 7 15.79 6.48 -11.44
CA ILE A 7 16.60 7.35 -12.30
C ILE A 7 17.12 6.57 -13.52
N THR A 8 17.70 5.38 -13.27
CA THR A 8 18.18 4.51 -14.36
C THR A 8 17.03 4.15 -15.32
N LEU A 9 15.85 3.80 -14.79
CA LEU A 9 14.68 3.49 -15.62
C LEU A 9 14.28 4.69 -16.48
N CYS A 10 14.19 5.90 -15.91
CA CYS A 10 13.84 7.11 -16.65
C CYS A 10 14.87 7.42 -17.76
N ASP A 11 16.17 7.23 -17.51
CA ASP A 11 17.20 7.40 -18.51
C ASP A 11 17.04 6.42 -19.68
N VAL A 12 16.80 5.15 -19.38
CA VAL A 12 16.54 4.13 -20.40
C VAL A 12 15.27 4.46 -21.18
N MET A 13 14.18 4.81 -20.48
CA MET A 13 12.91 5.19 -21.12
C MET A 13 13.10 6.38 -22.07
N ARG A 14 13.79 7.44 -21.63
CA ARG A 14 14.10 8.60 -22.46
C ARG A 14 14.87 8.22 -23.73
N ASN A 15 15.91 7.40 -23.59
CA ASN A 15 16.75 6.98 -24.70
C ASN A 15 16.00 6.10 -25.73
N HIS A 16 14.90 5.47 -25.31
CA HIS A 16 14.03 4.67 -26.17
C HIS A 16 12.72 5.38 -26.57
N GLY A 17 12.58 6.67 -26.29
CA GLY A 17 11.37 7.44 -26.66
C GLY A 17 10.11 7.06 -25.88
N VAL A 18 10.24 6.38 -24.73
CA VAL A 18 9.12 6.00 -23.85
C VAL A 18 9.00 7.05 -22.75
N LYS A 19 7.94 7.86 -22.79
CA LYS A 19 7.75 8.99 -21.87
C LYS A 19 6.44 8.91 -21.07
N ASN A 20 5.88 7.72 -20.88
CA ASN A 20 4.69 7.48 -20.07
C ASN A 20 5.05 6.60 -18.89
N ILE A 21 4.80 7.07 -17.68
CA ILE A 21 5.12 6.32 -16.45
C ILE A 21 3.99 6.39 -15.42
N ILE A 22 3.65 5.25 -14.83
CA ILE A 22 2.82 5.16 -13.63
C ILE A 22 3.78 4.83 -12.48
N PHE A 23 3.79 5.67 -11.48
CA PHE A 23 4.67 5.51 -10.33
C PHE A 23 3.89 5.08 -9.09
N SER A 24 4.28 3.96 -8.54
CA SER A 24 3.80 3.45 -7.25
C SER A 24 4.36 4.32 -6.13
N SER A 25 3.64 5.39 -5.78
CA SER A 25 3.95 6.23 -4.63
C SER A 25 3.31 5.66 -3.36
N SER A 26 3.20 6.45 -2.31
CA SER A 26 2.71 6.01 -1.00
C SER A 26 2.12 7.17 -0.23
N ALA A 27 1.10 6.91 0.59
CA ALA A 27 0.57 7.86 1.56
C ALA A 27 1.62 8.36 2.57
N THR A 28 2.74 7.65 2.72
CA THR A 28 3.87 8.08 3.59
C THR A 28 4.47 9.42 3.18
N VAL A 29 4.24 9.89 1.94
CA VAL A 29 4.71 11.22 1.47
C VAL A 29 3.99 12.38 2.19
N TYR A 30 2.82 12.13 2.78
CA TYR A 30 2.11 13.13 3.57
C TYR A 30 2.72 13.33 4.96
N GLY A 31 3.52 12.36 5.46
CA GLY A 31 4.06 12.40 6.82
C GLY A 31 2.95 12.39 7.86
N ASP A 32 2.98 13.36 8.78
CA ASP A 32 1.85 13.66 9.67
C ASP A 32 0.91 14.60 8.89
N PRO A 33 -0.27 14.12 8.44
CA PRO A 33 -1.10 14.86 7.51
C PRO A 33 -1.73 16.09 8.16
N ALA A 34 -1.78 17.18 7.41
CA ALA A 34 -2.34 18.45 7.90
C ALA A 34 -3.86 18.37 8.17
N PHE A 35 -4.55 17.44 7.53
CA PHE A 35 -5.99 17.18 7.71
C PHE A 35 -6.37 15.76 7.28
N ILE A 36 -7.49 15.28 7.80
CA ILE A 36 -8.10 13.97 7.54
C ILE A 36 -9.60 14.18 7.28
N PRO A 37 -10.21 13.55 6.24
CA PRO A 37 -9.58 12.66 5.24
C PRO A 37 -8.52 13.36 4.38
N ILE A 38 -7.48 12.60 3.96
CA ILE A 38 -6.36 13.12 3.20
C ILE A 38 -6.73 13.22 1.72
N THR A 39 -6.76 14.43 1.15
CA THR A 39 -6.87 14.65 -0.29
C THR A 39 -5.48 14.82 -0.92
N GLU A 40 -5.38 14.80 -2.25
CA GLU A 40 -4.13 15.04 -2.97
C GLU A 40 -3.60 16.47 -2.80
N GLU A 41 -4.46 17.41 -2.36
CA GLU A 41 -4.07 18.79 -2.03
C GLU A 41 -3.40 18.90 -0.66
N CYS A 42 -3.49 17.86 0.17
CA CYS A 42 -2.77 17.83 1.43
C CYS A 42 -1.27 17.99 1.16
N PRO A 43 -0.62 18.96 1.78
CA PRO A 43 0.81 19.19 1.58
C PRO A 43 1.61 17.92 1.85
N LYS A 44 2.63 17.67 1.03
CA LYS A 44 3.64 16.66 1.37
C LYS A 44 4.37 17.11 2.63
N GLY A 45 4.26 16.28 3.70
CA GLY A 45 4.84 16.58 5.00
C GLY A 45 6.28 16.12 5.14
N THR A 46 6.79 16.24 6.35
CA THR A 46 8.06 15.64 6.75
C THR A 46 7.85 14.14 6.93
N CYS A 47 8.49 13.35 6.07
CA CYS A 47 8.40 11.90 6.17
C CYS A 47 9.04 11.40 7.46
N THR A 48 8.37 10.45 8.12
CA THR A 48 8.79 9.90 9.41
C THR A 48 9.77 8.73 9.30
N ASN A 49 10.07 8.28 8.07
CA ASN A 49 10.95 7.14 7.81
C ASN A 49 11.68 7.27 6.46
N PRO A 50 12.81 6.54 6.26
CA PRO A 50 13.59 6.60 5.02
C PRO A 50 12.82 6.18 3.78
N TYR A 51 11.90 5.21 3.88
CA TYR A 51 11.07 4.77 2.76
C TYR A 51 10.18 5.91 2.25
N GLY A 52 9.49 6.60 3.14
CA GLY A 52 8.67 7.77 2.80
C GLY A 52 9.49 8.83 2.07
N TRP A 53 10.69 9.14 2.55
CA TRP A 53 11.60 10.07 1.87
C TRP A 53 11.97 9.62 0.46
N THR A 54 12.21 8.33 0.21
CA THR A 54 12.48 7.87 -1.16
C THR A 54 11.29 8.11 -2.09
N LYS A 55 10.06 7.87 -1.62
CA LYS A 55 8.84 8.13 -2.41
C LYS A 55 8.62 9.61 -2.64
N TRP A 56 8.80 10.42 -1.62
CA TRP A 56 8.71 11.88 -1.68
C TRP A 56 9.68 12.47 -2.73
N MET A 57 10.97 12.08 -2.66
CA MET A 57 11.99 12.50 -3.60
C MET A 57 11.68 12.05 -5.03
N LEU A 58 11.19 10.85 -5.22
CA LEU A 58 10.86 10.33 -6.54
C LEU A 58 9.64 11.03 -7.17
N GLU A 59 8.62 11.39 -6.38
CA GLU A 59 7.55 12.24 -6.90
C GLU A 59 8.09 13.60 -7.40
N GLN A 60 9.04 14.20 -6.66
CA GLN A 60 9.65 15.44 -7.09
C GLN A 60 10.48 15.25 -8.37
N ILE A 61 11.33 14.24 -8.42
CA ILE A 61 12.17 13.93 -9.59
C ILE A 61 11.30 13.73 -10.84
N LEU A 62 10.21 12.98 -10.74
CA LEU A 62 9.32 12.71 -11.86
C LEU A 62 8.53 13.97 -12.29
N THR A 63 8.17 14.83 -11.34
CA THR A 63 7.54 16.12 -11.63
C THR A 63 8.51 17.05 -12.36
N ASP A 64 9.76 17.13 -11.90
CA ASP A 64 10.80 17.95 -12.53
C ASP A 64 11.19 17.41 -13.92
N LEU A 65 11.13 16.09 -14.11
CA LEU A 65 11.35 15.45 -15.40
C LEU A 65 10.29 15.91 -16.44
N HIS A 66 9.01 15.96 -16.05
CA HIS A 66 7.96 16.53 -16.90
C HIS A 66 8.16 18.04 -17.13
N THR A 67 8.57 18.79 -16.09
CA THR A 67 8.84 20.23 -16.23
C THR A 67 9.94 20.51 -17.24
N ALA A 68 10.99 19.69 -17.24
CA ALA A 68 12.11 19.80 -18.18
C ALA A 68 11.76 19.32 -19.59
N ASP A 69 10.85 18.37 -19.72
CA ASP A 69 10.40 17.78 -20.98
C ASP A 69 8.90 17.46 -20.90
N PRO A 70 8.03 18.38 -21.39
CA PRO A 70 6.57 18.23 -21.31
C PRO A 70 5.97 17.03 -22.08
N GLU A 71 6.76 16.29 -22.85
CA GLU A 71 6.30 15.04 -23.46
C GLU A 71 6.16 13.90 -22.46
N TRP A 72 6.77 14.02 -21.26
CA TRP A 72 6.57 13.07 -20.19
C TRP A 72 5.17 13.15 -19.61
N ASN A 73 4.51 12.00 -19.50
CA ASN A 73 3.25 11.84 -18.79
C ASN A 73 3.47 10.95 -17.56
N VAL A 74 3.14 11.49 -16.41
CA VAL A 74 3.43 10.87 -15.11
C VAL A 74 2.14 10.74 -14.32
N VAL A 75 1.79 9.51 -13.94
CA VAL A 75 0.70 9.28 -12.99
C VAL A 75 1.29 8.78 -11.67
N LEU A 76 1.10 9.53 -10.61
CA LEU A 76 1.56 9.22 -9.26
C LEU A 76 0.40 8.61 -8.47
N LEU A 77 0.51 7.34 -8.07
CA LEU A 77 -0.50 6.65 -7.30
C LEU A 77 -0.04 6.54 -5.84
N ARG A 78 -0.67 7.30 -4.95
CA ARG A 78 -0.39 7.28 -3.51
C ARG A 78 -1.24 6.21 -2.83
N TYR A 79 -0.63 5.03 -2.62
CA TYR A 79 -1.31 3.92 -1.94
C TYR A 79 -1.41 4.15 -0.45
N PHE A 80 -2.55 3.75 0.11
CA PHE A 80 -2.67 3.52 1.54
C PHE A 80 -2.18 2.10 1.87
N ASN A 81 -2.83 1.32 2.70
CA ASN A 81 -2.28 0.03 3.14
C ASN A 81 -2.85 -1.15 2.31
N PRO A 82 -2.15 -1.64 1.27
CA PRO A 82 -2.66 -2.78 0.51
C PRO A 82 -2.66 -4.04 1.36
N ILE A 83 -3.78 -4.76 1.32
CA ILE A 83 -3.97 -6.06 1.95
C ILE A 83 -4.88 -6.93 1.08
N GLY A 84 -5.19 -8.12 1.51
CA GLY A 84 -5.98 -9.05 0.72
C GLY A 84 -5.09 -9.93 -0.17
N ALA A 85 -5.75 -10.76 -0.94
CA ALA A 85 -5.14 -11.63 -1.92
C ALA A 85 -6.13 -11.86 -3.08
N HIS A 86 -5.72 -12.49 -4.15
CA HIS A 86 -6.66 -12.83 -5.21
C HIS A 86 -7.62 -13.94 -4.73
N LYS A 87 -8.90 -13.81 -5.04
CA LYS A 87 -9.97 -14.73 -4.62
C LYS A 87 -9.75 -16.21 -5.00
N SER A 88 -8.85 -16.47 -5.96
CA SER A 88 -8.47 -17.85 -6.32
C SER A 88 -7.63 -18.57 -5.27
N GLY A 89 -7.01 -17.84 -4.33
CA GLY A 89 -6.02 -18.38 -3.41
C GLY A 89 -4.68 -18.76 -4.06
N LEU A 90 -4.43 -18.33 -5.31
CA LEU A 90 -3.20 -18.61 -6.05
C LEU A 90 -2.18 -17.47 -6.00
N ILE A 91 -2.63 -16.25 -5.70
CA ILE A 91 -1.79 -15.06 -5.64
C ILE A 91 -2.04 -14.37 -4.31
N GLY A 92 -0.97 -14.14 -3.53
CA GLY A 92 -1.01 -13.47 -2.25
C GLY A 92 0.37 -13.02 -1.80
N GLU A 93 0.47 -12.43 -0.62
CA GLU A 93 1.71 -11.89 -0.06
C GLU A 93 2.52 -12.99 0.63
N ASP A 94 3.79 -13.15 0.24
CA ASP A 94 4.74 -14.11 0.82
C ASP A 94 6.05 -13.41 1.19
N PRO A 95 6.08 -12.64 2.29
CA PRO A 95 7.29 -11.92 2.70
C PRO A 95 8.37 -12.90 3.18
N LYS A 96 9.61 -12.65 2.80
CA LYS A 96 10.76 -13.40 3.32
C LYS A 96 11.10 -12.93 4.74
N GLY A 97 11.18 -13.87 5.68
CA GLY A 97 11.44 -13.60 7.10
C GLY A 97 10.22 -13.13 7.88
N ILE A 98 10.45 -12.36 8.96
CA ILE A 98 9.38 -11.83 9.80
C ILE A 98 8.70 -10.65 9.08
N PRO A 99 7.37 -10.69 8.88
CA PRO A 99 6.66 -9.61 8.19
C PRO A 99 6.73 -8.28 8.94
N ASN A 100 6.89 -7.19 8.20
CA ASN A 100 6.80 -5.83 8.73
C ASN A 100 5.37 -5.25 8.65
N ASN A 101 4.54 -5.77 7.73
CA ASN A 101 3.16 -5.34 7.54
C ASN A 101 2.20 -6.14 8.43
N LEU A 102 1.09 -5.48 8.82
CA LEU A 102 0.12 -6.04 9.76
C LEU A 102 -0.53 -7.33 9.24
N MET A 103 -1.07 -7.32 8.02
CA MET A 103 -1.84 -8.47 7.51
C MET A 103 -1.00 -9.75 7.38
N PRO A 104 0.18 -9.77 6.74
CA PRO A 104 0.99 -10.98 6.68
C PRO A 104 1.49 -11.43 8.06
N TYR A 105 1.65 -10.51 9.03
CA TYR A 105 1.96 -10.89 10.40
C TYR A 105 0.78 -11.62 11.04
N ILE A 106 -0.44 -11.08 10.92
CA ILE A 106 -1.67 -11.71 11.44
C ILE A 106 -1.86 -13.10 10.81
N THR A 107 -1.68 -13.23 9.49
CA THR A 107 -1.85 -14.53 8.81
C THR A 107 -0.85 -15.57 9.31
N GLN A 108 0.41 -15.18 9.57
CA GLN A 108 1.42 -16.08 10.13
C GLN A 108 1.13 -16.47 11.59
N VAL A 109 0.50 -15.60 12.38
CA VAL A 109 -0.02 -15.96 13.71
C VAL A 109 -1.15 -16.99 13.58
N ALA A 110 -2.10 -16.76 12.66
CA ALA A 110 -3.25 -17.63 12.46
C ALA A 110 -2.88 -19.07 12.05
N ILE A 111 -1.79 -19.24 11.27
CA ILE A 111 -1.27 -20.58 10.91
C ILE A 111 -0.26 -21.14 11.91
N GLY A 112 0.05 -20.42 13.00
CA GLY A 112 0.94 -20.86 14.07
C GLY A 112 2.45 -20.71 13.80
N LYS A 113 2.84 -19.99 12.74
CA LYS A 113 4.27 -19.65 12.49
C LYS A 113 4.80 -18.62 13.49
N LEU A 114 3.96 -17.68 13.92
CA LEU A 114 4.26 -16.69 14.95
C LEU A 114 3.36 -16.91 16.16
N LYS A 115 3.85 -16.59 17.36
CA LYS A 115 3.14 -16.88 18.61
C LYS A 115 1.98 -15.93 18.86
N CYS A 116 2.20 -14.64 18.67
CA CYS A 116 1.20 -13.58 18.88
C CYS A 116 1.55 -12.33 18.08
N LEU A 117 0.55 -11.49 17.86
CA LEU A 117 0.71 -10.18 17.22
C LEU A 117 1.17 -9.14 18.24
N GLY A 118 2.17 -8.32 17.89
CA GLY A 118 2.48 -7.10 18.63
C GLY A 118 1.62 -5.94 18.15
N VAL A 119 0.81 -5.37 19.05
CA VAL A 119 0.03 -4.13 18.82
C VAL A 119 0.81 -2.96 19.40
N PHE A 120 1.30 -2.07 18.54
CA PHE A 120 2.20 -0.99 18.93
C PHE A 120 1.44 0.28 19.32
N GLY A 121 1.31 0.51 20.63
CA GLY A 121 0.53 1.59 21.23
C GLY A 121 -0.94 1.24 21.39
N ASN A 122 -1.52 1.66 22.53
CA ASN A 122 -2.94 1.59 22.84
C ASN A 122 -3.44 2.89 23.49
N ASP A 123 -2.69 3.96 23.26
CA ASP A 123 -2.89 5.27 23.86
C ASP A 123 -2.93 6.39 22.82
N TYR A 124 -3.18 6.04 21.54
CA TYR A 124 -3.44 7.01 20.47
C TYR A 124 -4.83 7.64 20.67
N ASP A 125 -5.00 8.87 20.18
CA ASP A 125 -6.30 9.54 20.11
C ASP A 125 -7.14 8.94 18.98
N THR A 126 -7.66 7.74 19.25
CA THR A 126 -8.47 6.90 18.35
C THR A 126 -9.51 6.13 19.18
N PRO A 127 -10.60 5.61 18.59
CA PRO A 127 -11.69 4.98 19.35
C PRO A 127 -11.28 3.85 20.31
N ASP A 128 -10.25 3.06 19.96
CA ASP A 128 -9.77 1.95 20.77
C ASP A 128 -8.32 2.14 21.25
N GLY A 129 -7.74 3.31 21.01
CA GLY A 129 -6.37 3.66 21.37
C GLY A 129 -5.31 3.12 20.43
N THR A 130 -5.65 2.30 19.42
CA THR A 130 -4.68 1.75 18.47
C THR A 130 -4.65 2.55 17.16
N GLY A 131 -3.58 2.43 16.39
CA GLY A 131 -3.41 3.18 15.15
C GLY A 131 -4.48 2.85 14.10
N VAL A 132 -5.02 3.87 13.44
CA VAL A 132 -6.06 3.75 12.39
C VAL A 132 -5.44 3.95 11.01
N ARG A 133 -5.74 3.04 10.09
CA ARG A 133 -5.23 3.07 8.70
C ARG A 133 -6.35 2.78 7.72
N ASP A 134 -6.18 3.31 6.51
CA ASP A 134 -6.99 2.94 5.36
C ASP A 134 -6.38 1.68 4.73
N TYR A 135 -7.14 0.60 4.73
CA TYR A 135 -6.74 -0.65 4.09
C TYR A 135 -7.46 -0.80 2.77
N ILE A 136 -6.72 -1.10 1.72
CA ILE A 136 -7.24 -1.29 0.37
C ILE A 136 -6.99 -2.72 -0.10
N HIS A 137 -7.99 -3.33 -0.73
CA HIS A 137 -7.82 -4.66 -1.31
C HIS A 137 -6.85 -4.61 -2.50
N VAL A 138 -5.89 -5.54 -2.53
CA VAL A 138 -4.84 -5.58 -3.58
C VAL A 138 -5.42 -5.66 -5.00
N VAL A 139 -6.59 -6.29 -5.19
CA VAL A 139 -7.26 -6.36 -6.50
C VAL A 139 -7.84 -4.99 -6.89
N ASP A 140 -8.42 -4.23 -5.95
CA ASP A 140 -8.87 -2.87 -6.22
C ASP A 140 -7.71 -1.95 -6.58
N LEU A 141 -6.59 -2.11 -5.87
CA LEU A 141 -5.35 -1.42 -6.19
C LEU A 141 -4.87 -1.75 -7.62
N ALA A 142 -4.90 -3.02 -8.02
CA ALA A 142 -4.54 -3.44 -9.37
C ALA A 142 -5.45 -2.83 -10.44
N VAL A 143 -6.77 -2.77 -10.17
CA VAL A 143 -7.73 -2.08 -11.05
C VAL A 143 -7.40 -0.59 -11.16
N GLY A 144 -7.00 0.06 -10.06
CA GLY A 144 -6.54 1.45 -10.07
C GLY A 144 -5.36 1.69 -11.01
N HIS A 145 -4.42 0.74 -11.09
CA HIS A 145 -3.32 0.82 -12.06
C HIS A 145 -3.80 0.70 -13.52
N VAL A 146 -4.77 -0.19 -13.78
CA VAL A 146 -5.34 -0.32 -15.13
C VAL A 146 -6.02 1.00 -15.54
N ARG A 147 -6.76 1.64 -14.63
CA ARG A 147 -7.36 2.95 -14.87
C ARG A 147 -6.33 4.05 -15.11
N ALA A 148 -5.22 4.01 -14.36
CA ALA A 148 -4.12 4.95 -14.56
C ALA A 148 -3.45 4.79 -15.95
N VAL A 149 -3.40 3.58 -16.53
CA VAL A 149 -2.94 3.36 -17.92
C VAL A 149 -3.86 4.08 -18.92
N GLU A 150 -5.17 4.08 -18.68
CA GLU A 150 -6.11 4.82 -19.51
C GLU A 150 -5.88 6.34 -19.40
N LYS A 151 -5.61 6.84 -18.20
CA LYS A 151 -5.31 8.26 -17.93
C LYS A 151 -4.06 8.75 -18.67
N LEU A 152 -3.03 7.93 -18.84
CA LEU A 152 -1.83 8.29 -19.60
C LEU A 152 -2.13 8.67 -21.07
N LYS A 153 -3.23 8.14 -21.65
CA LYS A 153 -3.63 8.45 -23.03
C LYS A 153 -4.10 9.89 -23.22
N GLU A 154 -4.54 10.54 -22.13
CA GLU A 154 -4.97 11.93 -22.14
C GLU A 154 -3.81 12.93 -22.23
N LYS A 155 -2.57 12.48 -21.99
CA LYS A 155 -1.35 13.29 -22.00
C LYS A 155 -1.44 14.51 -21.06
N ALA A 156 -2.01 14.29 -19.87
CA ALA A 156 -2.32 15.35 -18.91
C ALA A 156 -1.10 15.84 -18.08
N GLY A 157 0.13 15.46 -18.47
CA GLY A 157 1.34 15.81 -17.76
C GLY A 157 1.47 15.04 -16.45
N VAL A 158 1.54 15.71 -15.30
CA VAL A 158 1.63 15.06 -13.99
C VAL A 158 0.25 15.00 -13.35
N SER A 159 -0.19 13.80 -13.03
CA SER A 159 -1.45 13.56 -12.32
C SER A 159 -1.19 12.75 -11.04
N ILE A 160 -1.87 13.11 -9.95
CA ILE A 160 -1.69 12.48 -8.63
C ILE A 160 -3.04 11.96 -8.15
N TYR A 161 -3.07 10.72 -7.63
CA TYR A 161 -4.28 10.09 -7.11
C TYR A 161 -4.01 9.32 -5.82
N ASN A 162 -4.87 9.53 -4.83
CA ASN A 162 -4.95 8.68 -3.66
C ASN A 162 -5.73 7.39 -4.02
N LEU A 163 -5.16 6.24 -3.69
CA LEU A 163 -5.82 4.95 -3.81
C LEU A 163 -6.01 4.34 -2.42
N GLY A 164 -7.21 4.48 -1.90
CA GLY A 164 -7.69 3.97 -0.62
C GLY A 164 -9.20 3.78 -0.67
N THR A 165 -9.78 3.33 0.45
CA THR A 165 -11.22 3.10 0.59
C THR A 165 -11.96 4.32 1.15
N GLY A 166 -11.23 5.25 1.76
CA GLY A 166 -11.80 6.35 2.55
C GLY A 166 -12.29 5.92 3.95
N ASN A 167 -12.04 4.67 4.34
CA ASN A 167 -12.41 4.14 5.63
C ASN A 167 -11.16 3.86 6.48
N GLY A 168 -11.18 4.36 7.71
CA GLY A 168 -10.13 4.06 8.68
C GLY A 168 -10.52 2.85 9.54
N TYR A 169 -9.63 1.87 9.64
CA TYR A 169 -9.78 0.72 10.54
C TYR A 169 -8.62 0.68 11.52
N SER A 170 -8.92 0.44 12.79
CA SER A 170 -7.91 0.27 13.84
C SER A 170 -7.19 -1.07 13.73
N VAL A 171 -6.06 -1.20 14.45
CA VAL A 171 -5.39 -2.51 14.53
C VAL A 171 -6.29 -3.57 15.18
N LEU A 172 -7.09 -3.19 16.20
CA LEU A 172 -8.01 -4.13 16.84
C LEU A 172 -9.21 -4.48 15.96
N ASP A 173 -9.70 -3.55 15.11
CA ASP A 173 -10.69 -3.87 14.09
C ASP A 173 -10.17 -4.96 13.14
N MET A 174 -8.90 -4.82 12.71
CA MET A 174 -8.24 -5.82 11.86
C MET A 174 -8.13 -7.19 12.54
N VAL A 175 -7.72 -7.21 13.82
CA VAL A 175 -7.64 -8.44 14.61
C VAL A 175 -9.00 -9.12 14.71
N LYS A 176 -10.06 -8.34 15.01
CA LYS A 176 -11.44 -8.85 15.13
C LYS A 176 -11.97 -9.38 13.80
N ALA A 177 -11.79 -8.61 12.70
CA ALA A 177 -12.25 -9.02 11.37
C ALA A 177 -11.52 -10.29 10.90
N PHE A 178 -10.20 -10.36 11.12
CA PHE A 178 -9.43 -11.52 10.71
C PHE A 178 -9.73 -12.75 11.56
N SER A 179 -9.96 -12.59 12.87
CA SER A 179 -10.39 -13.68 13.76
C SER A 179 -11.71 -14.30 13.27
N LYS A 180 -12.67 -13.45 12.82
CA LYS A 180 -13.91 -13.90 12.19
C LYS A 180 -13.66 -14.69 10.90
N ALA A 181 -12.79 -14.16 10.01
CA ALA A 181 -12.50 -14.78 8.72
C ALA A 181 -11.80 -16.15 8.85
N CYS A 182 -10.86 -16.30 9.79
CA CYS A 182 -10.13 -17.55 9.99
C CYS A 182 -10.80 -18.52 10.98
N GLY A 183 -11.86 -18.09 11.69
CA GLY A 183 -12.55 -18.90 12.72
C GLY A 183 -11.71 -19.19 13.95
N LYS A 184 -10.67 -18.40 14.22
CA LYS A 184 -9.75 -18.57 15.36
C LYS A 184 -9.52 -17.21 16.02
N GLU A 185 -9.30 -17.21 17.33
CA GLU A 185 -8.82 -16.04 18.03
C GLU A 185 -7.36 -15.76 17.63
N ILE A 186 -7.05 -14.50 17.32
CA ILE A 186 -5.69 -14.05 17.04
C ILE A 186 -5.11 -13.48 18.33
N PRO A 187 -4.17 -14.18 18.98
CA PRO A 187 -3.54 -13.68 20.19
C PRO A 187 -2.67 -12.45 19.89
N TYR A 188 -2.77 -11.44 20.74
CA TYR A 188 -1.96 -10.23 20.63
C TYR A 188 -1.47 -9.74 21.99
N GLU A 189 -0.43 -8.92 21.97
CA GLU A 189 0.10 -8.21 23.13
C GLU A 189 0.33 -6.74 22.80
N ILE A 190 0.03 -5.87 23.76
CA ILE A 190 0.30 -4.44 23.59
C ILE A 190 1.78 -4.17 23.80
N LYS A 191 2.37 -3.43 22.88
CA LYS A 191 3.77 -2.98 22.91
C LYS A 191 3.84 -1.45 22.91
N PRO A 192 4.97 -0.87 23.37
CA PRO A 192 5.19 0.58 23.22
C PRO A 192 5.03 1.04 21.78
N ARG A 193 4.62 2.30 21.58
CA ARG A 193 4.54 2.92 20.26
C ARG A 193 5.87 2.79 19.51
N ARG A 194 5.79 2.59 18.20
CA ARG A 194 6.97 2.69 17.32
C ARG A 194 7.24 4.16 16.99
N ALA A 195 8.51 4.53 16.90
CA ALA A 195 8.89 5.86 16.45
C ALA A 195 8.39 6.10 15.00
N GLY A 196 7.75 7.25 14.79
CA GLY A 196 7.24 7.65 13.48
C GLY A 196 5.85 7.11 13.12
N ASP A 197 5.19 6.33 13.99
CA ASP A 197 3.79 5.95 13.80
C ASP A 197 2.88 7.15 14.12
N ILE A 198 1.91 7.40 13.24
CA ILE A 198 0.87 8.42 13.42
C ILE A 198 -0.44 7.77 13.86
N ALA A 199 -1.31 8.53 14.58
CA ALA A 199 -2.56 8.00 15.12
C ALA A 199 -3.51 7.53 14.02
N THR A 200 -3.78 8.38 13.03
CA THR A 200 -4.81 8.13 12.00
C THR A 200 -4.31 8.53 10.62
N CYS A 201 -4.59 7.66 9.63
CA CYS A 201 -4.24 7.92 8.23
C CYS A 201 -5.24 7.21 7.31
N TYR A 202 -6.18 7.97 6.72
CA TYR A 202 -7.09 7.50 5.67
C TYR A 202 -7.38 8.62 4.67
N CYS A 203 -7.75 8.24 3.46
CA CYS A 203 -7.89 9.20 2.35
C CYS A 203 -9.32 9.63 2.07
N ASP A 204 -9.40 10.68 1.25
CA ASP A 204 -10.51 10.93 0.34
C ASP A 204 -10.06 10.50 -1.06
N ALA A 205 -10.76 9.55 -1.67
CA ALA A 205 -10.47 9.04 -3.01
C ALA A 205 -11.41 9.65 -4.08
N THR A 206 -12.07 10.77 -3.80
CA THR A 206 -13.02 11.41 -4.71
C THR A 206 -12.39 11.74 -6.05
N LYS A 207 -11.16 12.25 -6.07
CA LYS A 207 -10.44 12.54 -7.31
C LYS A 207 -10.22 11.30 -8.18
N ALA A 208 -9.84 10.17 -7.59
CA ALA A 208 -9.70 8.92 -8.33
C ALA A 208 -11.05 8.43 -8.90
N LYS A 209 -12.14 8.61 -8.15
CA LYS A 209 -13.50 8.30 -8.62
C LYS A 209 -13.89 9.16 -9.83
N GLU A 210 -13.66 10.46 -9.76
CA GLU A 210 -14.08 11.40 -10.80
C GLU A 210 -13.22 11.31 -12.07
N GLU A 211 -11.89 11.22 -11.93
CA GLU A 211 -10.96 11.31 -13.04
C GLU A 211 -10.47 9.95 -13.56
N LEU A 212 -10.39 8.91 -12.72
CA LEU A 212 -10.02 7.56 -13.14
C LEU A 212 -11.21 6.63 -13.29
N HIS A 213 -12.43 7.08 -12.90
CA HIS A 213 -13.61 6.23 -12.83
C HIS A 213 -13.36 4.97 -12.00
N TRP A 214 -12.65 5.15 -10.89
CA TRP A 214 -12.23 4.09 -10.01
C TRP A 214 -12.74 4.31 -8.58
N VAL A 215 -13.20 3.23 -7.96
CA VAL A 215 -13.54 3.15 -6.55
C VAL A 215 -13.04 1.82 -5.99
N ALA A 216 -12.67 1.80 -4.70
CA ALA A 216 -12.45 0.55 -3.99
C ALA A 216 -13.80 -0.11 -3.71
N GLU A 217 -13.99 -1.34 -4.16
CA GLU A 217 -15.26 -2.07 -4.07
C GLU A 217 -15.27 -3.10 -2.93
N ARG A 218 -14.10 -3.60 -2.53
CA ARG A 218 -13.93 -4.67 -1.55
C ARG A 218 -13.75 -4.13 -0.16
N GLY A 219 -14.59 -4.61 0.77
CA GLY A 219 -14.56 -4.21 2.17
C GLY A 219 -13.58 -5.05 3.01
N LEU A 220 -13.48 -4.68 4.29
CA LEU A 220 -12.56 -5.31 5.26
C LEU A 220 -12.78 -6.82 5.40
N GLU A 221 -14.04 -7.29 5.38
CA GLU A 221 -14.34 -8.72 5.50
C GLU A 221 -13.74 -9.50 4.33
N GLU A 222 -13.97 -9.07 3.08
CA GLU A 222 -13.42 -9.70 1.88
C GLU A 222 -11.88 -9.66 1.87
N MET A 223 -11.28 -8.54 2.29
CA MET A 223 -9.83 -8.43 2.44
C MET A 223 -9.27 -9.50 3.38
N CYS A 224 -9.92 -9.72 4.52
CA CYS A 224 -9.51 -10.72 5.51
C CYS A 224 -9.75 -12.15 5.00
N GLU A 225 -10.90 -12.41 4.40
CA GLU A 225 -11.25 -13.74 3.85
C GLU A 225 -10.29 -14.16 2.74
N ASP A 226 -9.97 -13.26 1.82
CA ASP A 226 -9.06 -13.55 0.71
C ASP A 226 -7.61 -13.73 1.21
N SER A 227 -7.17 -12.91 2.18
CA SER A 227 -5.87 -13.11 2.84
C SER A 227 -5.80 -14.47 3.54
N TRP A 228 -6.86 -14.87 4.25
CA TRP A 228 -6.91 -16.16 4.91
C TRP A 228 -6.96 -17.34 3.92
N ARG A 229 -7.73 -17.21 2.85
CA ARG A 229 -7.79 -18.23 1.78
C ARG A 229 -6.40 -18.47 1.20
N TRP A 230 -5.68 -17.40 0.84
CA TRP A 230 -4.30 -17.52 0.37
C TRP A 230 -3.41 -18.22 1.40
N GLN A 231 -3.35 -17.71 2.63
CA GLN A 231 -2.41 -18.22 3.63
C GLN A 231 -2.72 -19.66 4.05
N SER A 232 -4.00 -20.03 4.17
CA SER A 232 -4.41 -21.38 4.55
C SER A 232 -4.10 -22.41 3.47
N GLN A 233 -4.22 -22.03 2.19
CA GLN A 233 -3.89 -22.89 1.06
C GLN A 233 -2.38 -22.93 0.78
N ASN A 234 -1.65 -21.92 1.17
CA ASN A 234 -0.22 -21.78 0.94
C ASN A 234 0.53 -21.52 2.27
N PRO A 235 0.52 -22.48 3.21
CA PRO A 235 1.10 -22.26 4.54
C PRO A 235 2.60 -22.00 4.50
N ASN A 236 3.30 -22.48 3.47
CA ASN A 236 4.74 -22.26 3.26
C ASN A 236 5.05 -21.20 2.19
N GLY A 237 4.04 -20.41 1.78
CA GLY A 237 4.18 -19.42 0.73
C GLY A 237 4.23 -20.04 -0.66
N TYR A 238 4.83 -19.32 -1.61
CA TYR A 238 5.10 -19.87 -2.93
C TYR A 238 6.16 -20.97 -2.82
N ASN A 239 5.95 -22.10 -3.52
CA ASN A 239 7.01 -23.08 -3.70
C ASN A 239 8.22 -22.38 -4.31
N ASP A 240 9.42 -22.64 -3.77
CA ASP A 240 10.64 -22.08 -4.35
C ASP A 240 10.67 -22.40 -5.84
N CYS A 241 10.64 -21.36 -6.65
CA CYS A 241 10.77 -21.50 -8.08
C CYS A 241 12.22 -21.87 -8.37
N LEU A 242 12.52 -23.17 -8.43
CA LEU A 242 13.84 -23.73 -8.72
C LEU A 242 14.39 -23.31 -10.11
N LEU A 243 13.60 -22.56 -10.88
CA LEU A 243 13.95 -22.11 -12.23
C LEU A 243 14.88 -20.88 -12.27
N TYR A 244 15.20 -20.24 -11.13
CA TYR A 244 16.04 -19.04 -11.09
C TYR A 244 17.35 -19.18 -10.30
N THR A 245 17.75 -20.39 -9.90
CA THR A 245 18.98 -20.61 -9.12
C THR A 245 20.07 -21.41 -9.84
N SER A 246 19.88 -21.74 -11.11
CA SER A 246 20.95 -22.25 -11.94
C SER A 246 21.26 -21.23 -13.03
N ASP A 247 22.46 -20.70 -13.04
CA ASP A 247 23.09 -19.89 -14.07
C ASP A 247 22.83 -18.37 -14.02
N ALA A 248 23.37 -17.72 -12.96
CA ALA A 248 23.88 -16.34 -13.04
C ALA A 248 25.16 -16.22 -12.20
#